data_219f28d0b4f7e3a161fe15d5a468375b
#
_entry.id   219f28d0b4f7e3a161fe15d5a468375b
#
_cell.length_a   1.000
_cell.length_b   1.000
_cell.length_c   1.000
_cell.angle_alpha   90.00
_cell.angle_beta   90.00
_cell.angle_gamma   90.00
#
_symmetry.space_group_name_H-M   'P 1'
#
loop_
_entity.id
_entity.type
_entity.pdbx_description
1 polymer ?
#
loop_
_entity_poly.entity_id
_entity_poly.type
_entity_poly.pdbx_seq_one_letter_code
_entity_poly.pdbx_strand_id
1 'polypeptide(L)'
;GTLDAERDHIAVRLIPGPTPQFRCCIYKEREIIRQRVRLAEGKAPGPEDNGNVIQVISAACEDCPISSYTVTENCQNCMGKACINACKFGAIEAGRHRSHIDPQKCKECGRCAAACPYNAIAHLKRPCKFACPVNAITYNEYGISVIDDSKCIRCGKCIHSCPFGAIGSKTFMVDVINALKSDKKVYCLLYTSDAADDL
;
A
#
# COMPACT_ATOMS: atom_id res chain seq x y z
N GLY A 1 12.52 -11.82 -28.98
CA GLY A 1 11.49 -12.03 -27.96
C GLY A 1 10.82 -10.73 -27.62
N THR A 2 9.52 -10.77 -27.37
CA THR A 2 8.79 -9.58 -26.93
C THR A 2 9.12 -9.31 -25.45
N LEU A 3 9.16 -8.06 -25.01
CA LEU A 3 9.38 -7.66 -23.60
C LEU A 3 8.41 -8.36 -22.64
N ASP A 4 7.20 -8.70 -23.09
CA ASP A 4 6.20 -9.41 -22.30
C ASP A 4 6.62 -10.86 -21.98
N ALA A 5 7.20 -11.58 -22.94
CA ALA A 5 7.71 -12.92 -22.70
C ALA A 5 8.93 -12.92 -21.74
N GLU A 6 9.82 -11.95 -21.87
CA GLU A 6 10.95 -11.79 -20.95
C GLU A 6 10.51 -11.46 -19.53
N ARG A 7 9.44 -10.69 -19.37
CA ARG A 7 8.85 -10.35 -18.04
C ARG A 7 8.42 -11.62 -17.28
N ASP A 8 7.79 -12.56 -17.99
CA ASP A 8 7.40 -13.85 -17.42
C ASP A 8 8.61 -14.70 -17.03
N HIS A 9 9.64 -14.71 -17.87
CA HIS A 9 10.89 -15.38 -17.57
C HIS A 9 11.60 -14.81 -16.34
N ILE A 10 11.63 -13.49 -16.19
CA ILE A 10 12.20 -12.82 -15.01
C ILE A 10 11.46 -13.24 -13.74
N ALA A 11 10.12 -13.26 -13.75
CA ALA A 11 9.33 -13.66 -12.60
C ALA A 11 9.60 -15.12 -12.20
N VAL A 12 9.72 -16.03 -13.15
CA VAL A 12 10.02 -17.44 -12.88
C VAL A 12 11.46 -17.63 -12.41
N ARG A 13 12.42 -16.88 -12.95
CA ARG A 13 13.83 -16.94 -12.52
C ARG A 13 14.03 -16.45 -11.10
N LEU A 14 13.34 -15.37 -10.71
CA LEU A 14 13.42 -14.80 -9.35
C LEU A 14 12.68 -15.67 -8.33
N ILE A 15 11.58 -16.30 -8.73
CA ILE A 15 10.76 -17.17 -7.89
C ILE A 15 10.62 -18.53 -8.59
N PRO A 16 11.64 -19.39 -8.50
CA PRO A 16 11.62 -20.66 -9.21
C PRO A 16 10.59 -21.66 -8.67
N GLY A 17 10.30 -21.62 -7.37
CA GLY A 17 9.34 -22.49 -6.69
C GLY A 17 9.89 -23.89 -6.39
N PRO A 18 9.05 -24.83 -5.99
CA PRO A 18 7.59 -24.81 -5.91
C PRO A 18 7.02 -24.10 -4.66
N THR A 19 7.87 -23.89 -3.63
CA THR A 19 7.43 -23.33 -2.34
C THR A 19 7.41 -21.81 -2.38
N PRO A 20 6.30 -21.14 -1.96
CA PRO A 20 6.26 -19.69 -1.83
C PRO A 20 7.18 -19.22 -0.71
N GLN A 21 7.75 -18.01 -0.85
CA GLN A 21 8.72 -17.45 0.09
C GLN A 21 8.15 -16.33 0.96
N PHE A 22 7.24 -15.51 0.42
CA PHE A 22 6.75 -14.31 1.11
C PHE A 22 5.25 -14.06 0.94
N ARG A 23 4.52 -14.92 0.19
CA ARG A 23 3.07 -14.84 0.01
C ARG A 23 2.41 -16.22 0.10
N CYS A 24 1.08 -16.23 0.05
CA CYS A 24 0.28 -17.45 0.16
C CYS A 24 0.57 -18.48 -0.93
N CYS A 25 0.99 -18.06 -2.12
CA CYS A 25 1.31 -18.96 -3.21
C CYS A 25 2.31 -18.34 -4.21
N ILE A 26 3.00 -19.22 -4.93
CA ILE A 26 4.01 -18.86 -5.93
C ILE A 26 3.45 -18.02 -7.08
N TYR A 27 2.18 -18.23 -7.45
CA TYR A 27 1.55 -17.48 -8.55
C TYR A 27 1.38 -16.01 -8.17
N LYS A 28 0.98 -15.73 -6.93
CA LYS A 28 0.86 -14.38 -6.39
C LYS A 28 2.23 -13.70 -6.30
N GLU A 29 3.25 -14.42 -5.85
CA GLU A 29 4.62 -13.90 -5.80
C GLU A 29 5.13 -13.51 -7.19
N ARG A 30 4.95 -14.39 -8.18
CA ARG A 30 5.34 -14.12 -9.57
C ARG A 30 4.57 -12.95 -10.16
N GLU A 31 3.27 -12.82 -9.84
CA GLU A 31 2.48 -11.68 -10.30
C GLU A 31 2.97 -10.35 -9.70
N ILE A 32 3.32 -10.32 -8.42
CA ILE A 32 3.94 -9.15 -7.79
C ILE A 32 5.24 -8.77 -8.51
N ILE A 33 6.07 -9.76 -8.85
CA ILE A 33 7.31 -9.51 -9.60
C ILE A 33 7.01 -8.96 -11.01
N ARG A 34 6.04 -9.53 -11.74
CA ARG A 34 5.63 -9.00 -13.06
C ARG A 34 5.21 -7.54 -12.98
N GLN A 35 4.39 -7.18 -11.97
CA GLN A 35 3.95 -5.81 -11.76
C GLN A 35 5.11 -4.87 -11.42
N ARG A 36 6.09 -5.33 -10.64
CA ARG A 36 7.33 -4.58 -10.36
C ARG A 36 8.19 -4.38 -11.61
N VAL A 37 8.32 -5.40 -12.44
CA VAL A 37 9.05 -5.30 -13.71
C VAL A 37 8.38 -4.26 -14.64
N ARG A 38 7.03 -4.22 -14.68
CA ARG A 38 6.33 -3.18 -15.43
C ARG A 38 6.65 -1.76 -14.92
N LEU A 39 6.71 -1.58 -13.59
CA LEU A 39 7.14 -0.30 -13.01
C LEU A 39 8.58 0.05 -13.40
N ALA A 40 9.47 -0.93 -13.44
CA ALA A 40 10.85 -0.74 -13.88
C ALA A 40 10.96 -0.39 -15.39
N GLU A 41 9.98 -0.79 -16.19
CA GLU A 41 9.84 -0.40 -17.60
C GLU A 41 9.18 0.98 -17.77
N GLY A 42 8.80 1.67 -16.68
CA GLY A 42 8.07 2.94 -16.75
C GLY A 42 6.56 2.82 -16.97
N LYS A 43 6.02 1.59 -16.93
CA LYS A 43 4.60 1.30 -17.17
C LYS A 43 3.83 1.17 -15.85
N ALA A 44 2.51 1.31 -15.90
CA ALA A 44 1.65 0.99 -14.77
C ALA A 44 1.68 -0.50 -14.43
N PRO A 45 1.52 -0.88 -13.14
CA PRO A 45 1.50 -2.29 -12.73
C PRO A 45 0.27 -3.03 -13.26
N GLY A 46 -0.88 -2.36 -13.34
CA GLY A 46 -2.13 -2.87 -13.89
C GLY A 46 -2.37 -2.49 -15.35
N PRO A 47 -3.56 -2.82 -15.88
CA PRO A 47 -3.94 -2.48 -17.25
C PRO A 47 -4.20 -0.98 -17.43
N GLU A 48 -4.63 -0.30 -16.37
CA GLU A 48 -4.95 1.12 -16.38
C GLU A 48 -3.77 1.93 -15.86
N ASP A 49 -3.42 2.98 -16.59
CA ASP A 49 -2.39 3.93 -16.18
C ASP A 49 -3.03 5.28 -15.87
N ASN A 50 -3.00 5.66 -14.60
CA ASN A 50 -3.51 6.95 -14.13
C ASN A 50 -2.53 8.12 -14.34
N GLY A 51 -1.41 7.89 -15.03
CA GLY A 51 -0.39 8.92 -15.28
C GLY A 51 0.48 9.29 -14.09
N ASN A 52 0.17 8.79 -12.87
CA ASN A 52 0.98 9.07 -11.69
C ASN A 52 2.30 8.28 -11.75
N VAL A 53 3.38 8.90 -11.26
CA VAL A 53 4.66 8.23 -11.08
C VAL A 53 4.59 7.20 -9.94
N ILE A 54 3.82 7.48 -8.89
CA ILE A 54 3.63 6.57 -7.76
C ILE A 54 2.43 5.67 -8.04
N GLN A 55 2.66 4.37 -8.03
CA GLN A 55 1.69 3.36 -8.41
C GLN A 55 1.49 2.33 -7.29
N VAL A 56 0.31 1.71 -7.25
CA VAL A 56 -0.02 0.64 -6.30
C VAL A 56 0.01 -0.70 -7.03
N ILE A 57 0.79 -1.63 -6.50
CA ILE A 57 0.84 -3.03 -6.92
C ILE A 57 -0.34 -3.74 -6.24
N SER A 58 -1.43 -3.93 -6.95
CA SER A 58 -2.67 -4.49 -6.41
C SER A 58 -2.45 -5.88 -5.80
N ALA A 59 -1.71 -6.73 -6.49
CA ALA A 59 -1.39 -8.08 -6.03
C ALA A 59 -0.63 -8.12 -4.68
N ALA A 60 0.01 -7.02 -4.28
CA ALA A 60 0.73 -6.91 -3.01
C ALA A 60 -0.05 -6.16 -1.93
N CYS A 61 -1.13 -5.45 -2.27
CA CYS A 61 -1.87 -4.52 -1.39
C CYS A 61 -3.13 -5.14 -0.78
N GLU A 62 -3.11 -6.41 -0.36
CA GLU A 62 -4.32 -7.10 0.11
C GLU A 62 -4.34 -7.36 1.63
N ASP A 63 -3.18 -7.35 2.29
CA ASP A 63 -3.05 -7.87 3.65
C ASP A 63 -3.21 -6.80 4.75
N CYS A 64 -3.43 -5.55 4.40
CA CYS A 64 -3.67 -4.51 5.38
C CYS A 64 -5.12 -4.52 5.87
N PRO A 65 -5.38 -4.32 7.19
CA PRO A 65 -6.73 -4.26 7.72
C PRO A 65 -7.52 -3.10 7.11
N ILE A 66 -8.78 -3.34 6.78
CA ILE A 66 -9.69 -2.33 6.22
C ILE A 66 -10.15 -1.37 7.32
N SER A 67 -10.41 -1.88 8.52
CA SER A 67 -10.84 -1.09 9.67
C SER A 67 -9.66 -0.54 10.45
N SER A 68 -9.76 0.71 10.91
CA SER A 68 -8.75 1.32 11.76
C SER A 68 -8.83 0.87 13.22
N TYR A 69 -10.00 0.44 13.70
CA TYR A 69 -10.18 -0.09 15.05
C TYR A 69 -10.59 -1.55 15.03
N THR A 70 -9.92 -2.36 15.83
CA THR A 70 -10.24 -3.79 15.99
C THR A 70 -10.24 -4.18 17.45
N VAL A 71 -11.08 -5.17 17.81
CA VAL A 71 -11.09 -5.77 19.14
C VAL A 71 -10.07 -6.89 19.17
N THR A 72 -9.11 -6.80 20.08
CA THR A 72 -8.03 -7.78 20.27
C THR A 72 -8.47 -8.91 21.21
N GLU A 73 -7.60 -9.92 21.35
CA GLU A 73 -7.80 -11.04 22.28
C GLU A 73 -7.82 -10.61 23.76
N ASN A 74 -7.37 -9.40 24.09
CA ASN A 74 -7.44 -8.85 25.46
C ASN A 74 -8.88 -8.54 25.90
N CYS A 75 -9.87 -8.68 25.02
CA CYS A 75 -11.26 -8.41 25.33
C CYS A 75 -11.82 -9.45 26.32
N GLN A 76 -12.18 -9.00 27.53
CA GLN A 76 -12.77 -9.84 28.58
C GLN A 76 -14.29 -9.99 28.47
N ASN A 77 -14.89 -9.52 27.37
CA ASN A 77 -16.35 -9.55 27.18
C ASN A 77 -17.12 -9.03 28.42
N CYS A 78 -16.63 -7.97 29.07
CA CYS A 78 -17.08 -7.46 30.35
C CYS A 78 -18.58 -7.10 30.38
N MET A 79 -19.22 -7.21 31.54
CA MET A 79 -20.65 -6.87 31.70
C MET A 79 -20.97 -5.40 31.42
N GLY A 80 -20.07 -4.49 31.81
CA GLY A 80 -20.30 -3.07 31.67
C GLY A 80 -20.35 -2.54 30.25
N LYS A 81 -19.84 -3.32 29.26
CA LYS A 81 -19.87 -2.99 27.82
C LYS A 81 -19.56 -1.52 27.50
N ALA A 82 -18.60 -0.94 28.23
CA ALA A 82 -18.27 0.49 28.12
C ALA A 82 -17.96 0.92 26.67
N CYS A 83 -17.32 0.04 25.89
CA CYS A 83 -17.03 0.29 24.47
C CYS A 83 -18.30 0.42 23.62
N ILE A 84 -19.32 -0.41 23.88
CA ILE A 84 -20.61 -0.38 23.16
C ILE A 84 -21.36 0.92 23.54
N ASN A 85 -21.44 1.23 24.84
CA ASN A 85 -22.10 2.43 25.34
C ASN A 85 -21.44 3.75 24.85
N ALA A 86 -20.12 3.72 24.63
CA ALA A 86 -19.38 4.85 24.09
C ALA A 86 -19.57 5.06 22.59
N CYS A 87 -20.06 4.05 21.87
CA CYS A 87 -20.21 4.11 20.42
C CYS A 87 -21.55 4.76 20.00
N LYS A 88 -21.52 6.05 19.62
CA LYS A 88 -22.71 6.76 19.15
C LYS A 88 -23.25 6.27 17.79
N PHE A 89 -22.47 5.49 17.07
CA PHE A 89 -22.79 5.03 15.71
C PHE A 89 -23.34 3.59 15.68
N GLY A 90 -23.45 2.94 16.85
CA GLY A 90 -23.89 1.54 16.91
C GLY A 90 -22.99 0.58 16.15
N ALA A 91 -21.70 0.91 15.98
CA ALA A 91 -20.74 0.12 15.23
C ALA A 91 -20.15 -1.04 16.05
N ILE A 92 -20.48 -1.16 17.33
CA ILE A 92 -19.93 -2.19 18.22
C ILE A 92 -21.05 -3.06 18.73
N GLU A 93 -20.88 -4.36 18.55
CA GLU A 93 -21.82 -5.38 18.99
C GLU A 93 -21.14 -6.36 19.95
N ALA A 94 -21.91 -6.90 20.91
CA ALA A 94 -21.43 -7.93 21.80
C ALA A 94 -21.40 -9.26 21.06
N GLY A 95 -20.24 -9.87 20.95
CA GLY A 95 -20.10 -11.25 20.46
C GLY A 95 -20.09 -12.27 21.60
N ARG A 96 -20.01 -13.53 21.25
CA ARG A 96 -20.01 -14.65 22.21
C ARG A 96 -18.80 -14.63 23.17
N HIS A 97 -17.62 -14.33 22.63
CA HIS A 97 -16.37 -14.34 23.39
C HIS A 97 -15.75 -12.94 23.52
N ARG A 98 -15.97 -12.08 22.53
CA ARG A 98 -15.49 -10.71 22.48
C ARG A 98 -16.46 -9.81 21.72
N SER A 99 -16.39 -8.50 21.95
CA SER A 99 -17.13 -7.54 21.13
C SER A 99 -16.58 -7.51 19.71
N HIS A 100 -17.42 -7.08 18.76
CA HIS A 100 -17.05 -6.93 17.36
C HIS A 100 -17.31 -5.49 16.90
N ILE A 101 -16.45 -4.98 16.03
CA ILE A 101 -16.60 -3.65 15.42
C ILE A 101 -16.93 -3.84 13.95
N ASP A 102 -18.09 -3.32 13.53
CA ASP A 102 -18.49 -3.26 12.13
C ASP A 102 -17.71 -2.14 11.42
N PRO A 103 -16.83 -2.49 10.44
CA PRO A 103 -16.00 -1.50 9.73
C PRO A 103 -16.84 -0.49 8.93
N GLN A 104 -18.02 -0.90 8.44
CA GLN A 104 -18.86 -0.03 7.61
C GLN A 104 -19.57 1.05 8.43
N LYS A 105 -19.96 0.73 9.67
CA LYS A 105 -20.58 1.68 10.60
C LYS A 105 -19.56 2.51 11.35
N CYS A 106 -18.31 2.06 11.46
CA CYS A 106 -17.28 2.70 12.25
C CYS A 106 -16.83 4.02 11.61
N LYS A 107 -16.89 5.12 12.40
CA LYS A 107 -16.41 6.46 12.00
C LYS A 107 -15.02 6.79 12.53
N GLU A 108 -14.28 5.79 13.00
CA GLU A 108 -12.87 5.91 13.44
C GLU A 108 -12.64 6.99 14.54
N CYS A 109 -13.64 7.26 15.37
CA CYS A 109 -13.57 8.34 16.36
C CYS A 109 -12.79 8.00 17.65
N GLY A 110 -12.42 6.74 17.87
CA GLY A 110 -11.57 6.29 18.99
C GLY A 110 -12.24 6.19 20.36
N ARG A 111 -13.50 6.60 20.54
CA ARG A 111 -14.18 6.63 21.85
C ARG A 111 -14.25 5.27 22.52
N CYS A 112 -14.47 4.21 21.74
CA CYS A 112 -14.53 2.84 22.23
C CYS A 112 -13.20 2.37 22.80
N ALA A 113 -12.09 2.75 22.17
CA ALA A 113 -10.74 2.43 22.66
C ALA A 113 -10.45 3.15 23.97
N ALA A 114 -10.79 4.45 24.06
CA ALA A 114 -10.63 5.23 25.28
C ALA A 114 -11.51 4.74 26.45
N ALA A 115 -12.70 4.22 26.15
CA ALA A 115 -13.62 3.70 27.15
C ALA A 115 -13.30 2.28 27.64
N CYS A 116 -12.42 1.56 26.94
CA CYS A 116 -12.11 0.16 27.29
C CYS A 116 -11.11 0.09 28.45
N PRO A 117 -11.50 -0.44 29.63
CA PRO A 117 -10.58 -0.52 30.79
C PRO A 117 -9.46 -1.56 30.58
N TYR A 118 -9.61 -2.46 29.62
CA TYR A 118 -8.62 -3.51 29.32
C TYR A 118 -7.72 -3.17 28.14
N ASN A 119 -7.84 -1.97 27.56
CA ASN A 119 -7.13 -1.57 26.33
C ASN A 119 -7.25 -2.63 25.21
N ALA A 120 -8.42 -3.29 25.14
CA ALA A 120 -8.66 -4.38 24.21
C ALA A 120 -9.05 -3.92 22.80
N ILE A 121 -9.09 -2.62 22.53
CA ILE A 121 -9.43 -2.08 21.22
C ILE A 121 -8.19 -1.36 20.67
N ALA A 122 -7.58 -1.97 19.66
CA ALA A 122 -6.40 -1.44 19.02
C ALA A 122 -6.74 -0.53 17.83
N HIS A 123 -6.00 0.54 17.68
CA HIS A 123 -6.06 1.41 16.51
C HIS A 123 -5.04 0.93 15.48
N LEU A 124 -5.52 0.25 14.45
CA LEU A 124 -4.70 -0.22 13.34
C LEU A 124 -4.64 0.87 12.27
N LYS A 125 -3.51 1.50 12.13
CA LYS A 125 -3.28 2.53 11.11
C LYS A 125 -2.63 1.89 9.89
N ARG A 126 -3.21 2.06 8.70
CA ARG A 126 -2.51 1.69 7.46
C ARG A 126 -1.32 2.63 7.27
N PRO A 127 -0.09 2.10 7.19
CA PRO A 127 1.11 2.93 7.15
C PRO A 127 1.12 3.93 6.00
N CYS A 128 0.71 3.52 4.80
CA CYS A 128 0.69 4.39 3.61
C CYS A 128 -0.27 5.57 3.75
N LYS A 129 -1.49 5.34 4.27
CA LYS A 129 -2.49 6.42 4.48
C LYS A 129 -2.02 7.38 5.56
N PHE A 130 -1.49 6.83 6.65
CA PHE A 130 -1.02 7.63 7.78
C PHE A 130 0.21 8.48 7.42
N ALA A 131 1.10 7.96 6.57
CA ALA A 131 2.29 8.68 6.12
C ALA A 131 1.99 9.78 5.08
N CYS A 132 0.81 9.76 4.46
CA CYS A 132 0.46 10.72 3.42
C CYS A 132 0.09 12.09 4.00
N PRO A 133 0.90 13.15 3.77
CA PRO A 133 0.67 14.46 4.39
C PRO A 133 -0.55 15.19 3.82
N VAL A 134 -0.99 14.81 2.62
CA VAL A 134 -2.12 15.43 1.91
C VAL A 134 -3.35 14.53 1.84
N ASN A 135 -3.36 13.41 2.57
CA ASN A 135 -4.46 12.43 2.58
C ASN A 135 -4.93 11.99 1.18
N ALA A 136 -4.00 11.82 0.24
CA ALA A 136 -4.29 11.42 -1.13
C ALA A 136 -4.57 9.91 -1.28
N ILE A 137 -4.53 9.13 -0.19
CA ILE A 137 -4.70 7.67 -0.25
C ILE A 137 -6.07 7.27 0.29
N THR A 138 -6.85 6.64 -0.56
CA THR A 138 -8.16 6.05 -0.27
C THR A 138 -8.10 4.53 -0.51
N TYR A 139 -9.23 3.86 -0.45
CA TYR A 139 -9.36 2.42 -0.70
C TYR A 139 -10.52 2.15 -1.63
N ASN A 140 -10.38 1.14 -2.48
CA ASN A 140 -11.48 0.61 -3.24
C ASN A 140 -12.32 -0.39 -2.39
N GLU A 141 -13.36 -0.97 -3.00
CA GLU A 141 -14.23 -1.97 -2.39
C GLU A 141 -13.50 -3.25 -1.93
N TYR A 142 -12.36 -3.57 -2.56
CA TYR A 142 -11.51 -4.71 -2.21
C TYR A 142 -10.46 -4.37 -1.13
N GLY A 143 -10.48 -3.15 -0.61
CA GLY A 143 -9.51 -2.70 0.37
C GLY A 143 -8.12 -2.39 -0.18
N ILE A 144 -7.95 -2.37 -1.49
CA ILE A 144 -6.69 -1.98 -2.15
C ILE A 144 -6.55 -0.46 -2.09
N SER A 145 -5.35 0.01 -1.78
CA SER A 145 -5.06 1.44 -1.75
C SER A 145 -5.17 2.06 -3.15
N VAL A 146 -5.82 3.21 -3.22
CA VAL A 146 -5.95 4.03 -4.44
C VAL A 146 -5.37 5.40 -4.16
N ILE A 147 -4.52 5.89 -5.05
CA ILE A 147 -3.87 7.20 -4.95
C ILE A 147 -4.65 8.19 -5.81
N ASP A 148 -5.16 9.24 -5.18
CA ASP A 148 -5.79 10.37 -5.84
C ASP A 148 -4.69 11.28 -6.43
N ASP A 149 -4.53 11.24 -7.75
CA ASP A 149 -3.47 11.99 -8.44
C ASP A 149 -3.66 13.51 -8.31
N SER A 150 -4.90 13.98 -8.20
CA SER A 150 -5.19 15.41 -8.04
C SER A 150 -4.68 15.99 -6.71
N LYS A 151 -4.55 15.15 -5.68
CA LYS A 151 -4.03 15.51 -4.36
C LYS A 151 -2.58 15.10 -4.14
N CYS A 152 -2.11 14.11 -4.89
CA CYS A 152 -0.80 13.51 -4.68
C CYS A 152 0.34 14.48 -5.06
N ILE A 153 1.16 14.85 -4.08
CA ILE A 153 2.36 15.69 -4.28
C ILE A 153 3.61 14.89 -4.66
N ARG A 154 3.48 13.60 -4.92
CA ARG A 154 4.55 12.70 -5.39
C ARG A 154 5.78 12.62 -4.45
N CYS A 155 5.61 12.86 -3.16
CA CYS A 155 6.70 12.90 -2.17
C CYS A 155 7.31 11.53 -1.82
N GLY A 156 6.71 10.40 -2.23
CA GLY A 156 7.22 9.05 -2.00
C GLY A 156 7.10 8.49 -0.57
N LYS A 157 6.59 9.23 0.43
CA LYS A 157 6.47 8.76 1.82
C LYS A 157 5.69 7.46 1.96
N CYS A 158 4.66 7.26 1.15
CA CYS A 158 3.85 6.04 1.13
C CYS A 158 4.64 4.81 0.65
N ILE A 159 5.63 4.99 -0.23
CA ILE A 159 6.51 3.91 -0.71
C ILE A 159 7.33 3.39 0.47
N HIS A 160 8.01 4.28 1.19
CA HIS A 160 8.86 3.92 2.32
C HIS A 160 8.08 3.36 3.51
N SER A 161 6.83 3.82 3.70
CA SER A 161 6.00 3.39 4.82
C SER A 161 5.29 2.05 4.59
N CYS A 162 5.25 1.54 3.36
CA CYS A 162 4.54 0.30 3.06
C CYS A 162 5.40 -0.94 3.38
N PRO A 163 5.07 -1.72 4.43
CA PRO A 163 5.87 -2.89 4.82
C PRO A 163 5.78 -4.04 3.81
N PHE A 164 4.77 -4.02 2.95
CA PHE A 164 4.57 -5.05 1.92
C PHE A 164 5.24 -4.70 0.57
N GLY A 165 5.81 -3.50 0.44
CA GLY A 165 6.32 -3.02 -0.83
C GLY A 165 5.25 -2.98 -1.93
N ALA A 166 3.99 -2.72 -1.53
CA ALA A 166 2.85 -2.66 -2.44
C ALA A 166 2.72 -1.32 -3.16
N ILE A 167 3.53 -0.34 -2.80
CA ILE A 167 3.57 0.95 -3.48
C ILE A 167 4.97 1.14 -4.04
N GLY A 168 5.05 1.48 -5.31
CA GLY A 168 6.31 1.71 -6.01
C GLY A 168 6.23 2.90 -6.94
N SER A 169 7.38 3.36 -7.42
CA SER A 169 7.46 4.39 -8.45
C SER A 169 7.77 3.77 -9.80
N LYS A 170 7.22 4.36 -10.86
CA LYS A 170 7.69 4.11 -12.23
C LYS A 170 9.13 4.61 -12.33
N THR A 171 9.95 3.89 -13.05
CA THR A 171 11.29 4.37 -13.43
C THR A 171 11.29 4.83 -14.88
N PHE A 172 12.18 5.73 -15.20
CA PHE A 172 12.40 6.22 -16.56
C PHE A 172 13.71 5.70 -17.14
N MET A 173 14.29 4.65 -16.53
CA MET A 173 15.60 4.12 -16.91
C MET A 173 15.62 3.64 -18.36
N VAL A 174 14.56 2.96 -18.81
CA VAL A 174 14.46 2.48 -20.18
C VAL A 174 14.41 3.63 -21.18
N ASP A 175 13.67 4.70 -20.85
CA ASP A 175 13.57 5.90 -21.70
C ASP A 175 14.91 6.62 -21.77
N VAL A 176 15.63 6.74 -20.66
CA VAL A 176 16.98 7.32 -20.62
C VAL A 176 17.95 6.49 -21.45
N ILE A 177 17.95 5.17 -21.34
CA ILE A 177 18.82 4.28 -22.13
C ILE A 177 18.50 4.41 -23.62
N ASN A 178 17.22 4.48 -23.99
CA ASN A 178 16.80 4.65 -25.37
C ASN A 178 17.20 6.04 -25.92
N ALA A 179 17.09 7.08 -25.10
CA ALA A 179 17.55 8.42 -25.46
C ALA A 179 19.08 8.45 -25.68
N LEU A 180 19.85 7.81 -24.81
CA LEU A 180 21.30 7.69 -24.94
C LEU A 180 21.76 6.91 -26.19
N LYS A 181 20.94 5.94 -26.64
CA LYS A 181 21.20 5.16 -27.87
C LYS A 181 20.73 5.87 -29.14
N SER A 182 19.97 6.95 -29.02
CA SER A 182 19.50 7.73 -30.16
C SER A 182 20.54 8.77 -30.56
N ASP A 183 20.38 9.34 -31.78
CA ASP A 183 21.25 10.44 -32.28
C ASP A 183 20.98 11.79 -31.57
N LYS A 184 20.10 11.82 -30.58
CA LYS A 184 19.76 13.03 -29.81
C LYS A 184 20.84 13.35 -28.80
N LYS A 185 21.15 14.63 -28.63
CA LYS A 185 22.00 15.09 -27.53
C LYS A 185 21.21 14.99 -26.23
N VAL A 186 21.74 14.25 -25.27
CA VAL A 186 21.14 14.07 -23.94
C VAL A 186 21.93 14.90 -22.93
N TYR A 187 21.23 15.74 -22.18
CA TYR A 187 21.80 16.57 -21.14
C TYR A 187 21.24 16.12 -19.78
N CYS A 188 22.12 16.00 -18.78
CA CYS A 188 21.70 15.79 -17.40
C CYS A 188 21.58 17.13 -16.70
N LEU A 189 20.39 17.46 -16.20
CA LEU A 189 20.18 18.63 -15.36
C LEU A 189 20.18 18.18 -13.90
N LEU A 190 21.28 18.46 -13.18
CA LEU A 190 21.38 18.20 -11.74
C LEU A 190 20.82 19.40 -11.00
N TYR A 191 19.56 19.28 -10.56
CA TYR A 191 18.86 20.39 -9.89
C TYR A 191 19.14 20.49 -8.38
N THR A 192 19.68 19.46 -7.78
CA THR A 192 19.80 19.34 -6.32
C THR A 192 21.22 19.11 -5.81
N SER A 193 22.22 18.98 -6.69
CA SER A 193 23.59 18.91 -6.26
C SER A 193 24.21 20.29 -6.43
N ASP A 194 24.65 20.88 -5.35
CA ASP A 194 25.56 22.02 -5.33
C ASP A 194 26.94 21.64 -5.87
N ALA A 195 26.96 20.92 -6.99
CA ALA A 195 28.22 20.63 -7.69
C ALA A 195 28.91 21.89 -8.19
N ALA A 196 28.26 23.05 -8.07
CA ALA A 196 28.87 24.36 -8.34
C ALA A 196 29.60 24.94 -7.13
N ASP A 197 29.32 24.47 -5.91
CA ASP A 197 29.97 24.93 -4.69
C ASP A 197 31.21 24.08 -4.30
N ASP A 198 31.40 22.94 -5.00
CA ASP A 198 32.57 22.04 -4.79
C ASP A 198 33.71 22.23 -5.81
N LEU A 199 33.72 23.34 -6.59
CA LEU A 199 34.80 23.68 -7.53
C LEU A 199 35.60 24.90 -7.07
#